data_ee93a237c6856da63a02c502d75cc224
#
_entry.id   ee93a237c6856da63a02c502d75cc224
#
_cell.length_a   1.000
_cell.length_b   1.000
_cell.length_c   1.000
_cell.angle_alpha   90.00
_cell.angle_beta   90.00
_cell.angle_gamma   90.00
#
_symmetry.space_group_name_H-M   'P 1'
#
loop_
_entity.id
_entity.type
_entity.pdbx_description
1 polymer ?
#
loop_
_entity_poly.entity_id
_entity_poly.type
_entity_poly.pdbx_seq_one_letter_code
_entity_poly.pdbx_strand_id
1 'polypeptide(L)'
;HKTAPEPTAEIYIDTTAEGASVNEVTIASNTIQATGSPEGANIRIKEKPDASRPPGLFAISGNVIGSQENNVHLTGCYGVALSGNTIYSCESRNLLIEDSRLINVSGNTFRRHTPKYGTGVRFVDSSDITFTGCGIHDETDTGQPRLTALLELERCERINVTGSQFINGSIGVAASDCSHVTLTGNTLHDIREKPIAQHAIHFIGKGAGNLATGNTIGFTRGKSIHGDLTSNCNLTVDQ
;
A
#
# COMPACT_ATOMS: atom_id res chain seq x y z
N HIS A 1 14.77 -22.77 5.99
CA HIS A 1 13.33 -22.61 5.71
C HIS A 1 13.05 -23.16 4.31
N LYS A 2 12.12 -24.09 4.17
CA LYS A 2 11.64 -24.56 2.88
C LYS A 2 10.43 -23.74 2.47
N THR A 3 10.44 -23.21 1.26
CA THR A 3 9.27 -22.56 0.68
C THR A 3 8.14 -23.60 0.57
N ALA A 4 6.97 -23.30 1.10
CA ALA A 4 5.81 -24.16 0.92
C ALA A 4 5.34 -24.08 -0.54
N PRO A 5 4.91 -25.20 -1.15
CA PRO A 5 4.39 -25.20 -2.51
C PRO A 5 3.00 -24.58 -2.63
N GLU A 6 2.28 -24.48 -1.53
CA GLU A 6 0.92 -23.96 -1.43
C GLU A 6 0.90 -22.63 -0.67
N PRO A 7 -0.13 -21.79 -0.87
CA PRO A 7 -0.30 -20.56 -0.10
C PRO A 7 -0.31 -20.83 1.40
N THR A 8 0.49 -20.07 2.14
CA THR A 8 0.53 -20.15 3.61
C THR A 8 0.18 -18.80 4.23
N ALA A 9 -0.38 -18.86 5.44
CA ALA A 9 -0.57 -17.69 6.27
C ALA A 9 -0.27 -18.03 7.73
N GLU A 10 0.40 -17.11 8.44
CA GLU A 10 0.62 -17.25 9.88
C GLU A 10 -0.66 -16.92 10.65
N ILE A 11 -1.42 -15.95 10.18
CA ILE A 11 -2.77 -15.62 10.66
C ILE A 11 -3.71 -15.61 9.48
N TYR A 12 -4.67 -16.52 9.46
CA TYR A 12 -5.65 -16.65 8.40
C TYR A 12 -7.07 -16.51 8.94
N ILE A 13 -7.80 -15.52 8.41
CA ILE A 13 -9.21 -15.28 8.72
C ILE A 13 -9.96 -15.33 7.40
N ASP A 14 -10.91 -16.27 7.29
CA ASP A 14 -11.74 -16.44 6.10
C ASP A 14 -13.22 -16.51 6.50
N THR A 15 -13.98 -15.53 6.05
CA THR A 15 -15.43 -15.44 6.29
C THR A 15 -16.23 -15.56 4.99
N THR A 16 -15.64 -16.15 3.95
CA THR A 16 -16.30 -16.30 2.65
C THR A 16 -17.37 -17.39 2.62
N ALA A 17 -17.34 -18.35 3.58
CA ALA A 17 -18.36 -19.36 3.69
C ALA A 17 -19.72 -18.78 4.11
N GLU A 18 -20.81 -19.41 3.69
CA GLU A 18 -22.15 -18.99 4.07
C GLU A 18 -22.34 -19.05 5.58
N GLY A 19 -22.83 -17.95 6.16
CA GLY A 19 -23.05 -17.81 7.60
C GLY A 19 -21.78 -17.58 8.42
N ALA A 20 -20.59 -17.61 7.83
CA ALA A 20 -19.36 -17.29 8.53
C ALA A 20 -19.31 -15.78 8.87
N SER A 21 -18.88 -15.46 10.08
CA SER A 21 -18.72 -14.08 10.54
C SER A 21 -17.61 -14.03 11.58
N VAL A 22 -16.69 -13.10 11.41
CA VAL A 22 -15.66 -12.76 12.40
C VAL A 22 -15.63 -11.25 12.53
N ASN A 23 -15.83 -10.76 13.75
CA ASN A 23 -15.83 -9.33 14.05
C ASN A 23 -14.97 -9.04 15.28
N GLU A 24 -14.56 -7.78 15.42
CA GLU A 24 -13.88 -7.26 16.61
C GLU A 24 -12.58 -8.01 16.94
N VAL A 25 -11.71 -8.16 15.93
CA VAL A 25 -10.42 -8.84 16.07
C VAL A 25 -9.30 -7.84 16.28
N THR A 26 -8.47 -8.10 17.28
CA THR A 26 -7.22 -7.37 17.49
C THR A 26 -6.02 -8.28 17.25
N ILE A 27 -5.10 -7.85 16.36
CA ILE A 27 -3.80 -8.47 16.13
C ILE A 27 -2.76 -7.44 16.51
N ALA A 28 -2.16 -7.57 17.68
CA ALA A 28 -1.30 -6.53 18.21
C ALA A 28 -0.02 -7.05 18.87
N SER A 29 1.07 -6.29 18.74
CA SER A 29 2.35 -6.53 19.44
C SER A 29 2.97 -7.89 19.17
N ASN A 30 2.82 -8.40 17.94
CA ASN A 30 3.40 -9.68 17.52
C ASN A 30 4.63 -9.46 16.64
N THR A 31 5.51 -10.46 16.62
CA THR A 31 6.50 -10.64 15.57
C THR A 31 6.04 -11.78 14.67
N ILE A 32 5.72 -11.48 13.41
CA ILE A 32 5.14 -12.42 12.45
C ILE A 32 6.09 -12.48 11.25
N GLN A 33 6.68 -13.64 11.02
CA GLN A 33 7.64 -13.84 9.94
C GLN A 33 7.53 -15.25 9.38
N ALA A 34 7.43 -15.34 8.07
CA ALA A 34 7.42 -16.61 7.35
C ALA A 34 8.41 -16.58 6.19
N THR A 35 8.65 -17.73 5.59
CA THR A 35 9.31 -17.83 4.28
C THR A 35 8.26 -17.68 3.19
N GLY A 36 8.58 -16.96 2.12
CA GLY A 36 7.67 -16.73 1.01
C GLY A 36 7.08 -18.03 0.45
N SER A 37 5.78 -18.03 0.23
CA SER A 37 5.04 -19.05 -0.49
C SER A 37 4.19 -18.40 -1.57
N PRO A 38 3.96 -19.04 -2.75
CA PRO A 38 3.12 -18.46 -3.78
C PRO A 38 1.75 -18.03 -3.23
N GLU A 39 1.34 -16.79 -3.50
CA GLU A 39 0.09 -16.18 -3.00
C GLU A 39 -0.06 -16.15 -1.46
N GLY A 40 1.01 -16.42 -0.73
CA GLY A 40 1.00 -16.42 0.73
C GLY A 40 0.97 -15.03 1.35
N ALA A 41 0.57 -14.99 2.63
CA ALA A 41 0.63 -13.76 3.43
C ALA A 41 0.94 -14.08 4.90
N ASN A 42 1.62 -13.18 5.60
CA ASN A 42 1.75 -13.32 7.05
C ASN A 42 0.41 -13.12 7.76
N ILE A 43 -0.33 -12.07 7.40
CA ILE A 43 -1.71 -11.85 7.83
C ILE A 43 -2.58 -11.86 6.58
N ARG A 44 -3.47 -12.84 6.46
CA ARG A 44 -4.45 -12.97 5.38
C ARG A 44 -5.85 -12.87 5.95
N ILE A 45 -6.56 -11.82 5.58
CA ILE A 45 -7.98 -11.66 5.89
C ILE A 45 -8.75 -11.67 4.60
N LYS A 46 -9.70 -12.59 4.48
CA LYS A 46 -10.54 -12.75 3.31
C LYS A 46 -11.98 -12.75 3.74
N GLU A 47 -12.70 -11.74 3.28
CA GLU A 47 -14.10 -11.56 3.57
C GLU A 47 -14.92 -11.61 2.29
N LYS A 48 -16.19 -11.93 2.42
CA LYS A 48 -17.12 -11.85 1.32
C LYS A 48 -17.58 -10.39 1.19
N PRO A 49 -17.43 -9.76 0.02
CA PRO A 49 -17.91 -8.41 -0.19
C PRO A 49 -19.44 -8.39 -0.29
N ASP A 50 -20.14 -8.70 0.78
CA ASP A 50 -21.59 -8.66 0.84
C ASP A 50 -22.07 -7.49 1.69
N ALA A 51 -22.98 -6.70 1.08
CA ALA A 51 -23.48 -5.45 1.62
C ALA A 51 -24.38 -5.60 2.84
N SER A 52 -24.91 -6.78 3.15
CA SER A 52 -25.93 -6.94 4.18
C SER A 52 -25.38 -7.05 5.60
N ARG A 53 -24.15 -7.51 5.75
CA ARG A 53 -23.38 -7.50 7.00
C ARG A 53 -21.90 -7.49 6.65
N PRO A 54 -21.29 -6.33 6.46
CA PRO A 54 -19.86 -6.31 6.29
C PRO A 54 -19.22 -6.81 7.58
N PRO A 55 -18.53 -7.95 7.57
CA PRO A 55 -17.64 -8.31 8.66
C PRO A 55 -16.56 -7.25 8.71
N GLY A 56 -15.98 -7.03 9.86
CA GLY A 56 -15.02 -5.97 9.97
C GLY A 56 -14.63 -5.69 11.41
N LEU A 57 -14.16 -4.46 11.67
CA LEU A 57 -13.66 -4.01 12.96
C LEU A 57 -12.38 -4.78 13.34
N PHE A 58 -11.43 -4.80 12.39
CA PHE A 58 -10.10 -5.34 12.66
C PHE A 58 -9.15 -4.24 13.07
N ALA A 59 -8.40 -4.48 14.13
CA ALA A 59 -7.27 -3.66 14.55
C ALA A 59 -5.97 -4.45 14.41
N ILE A 60 -5.07 -4.00 13.53
CA ILE A 60 -3.75 -4.61 13.32
C ILE A 60 -2.71 -3.57 13.73
N SER A 61 -2.09 -3.72 14.92
CA SER A 61 -1.30 -2.62 15.46
C SER A 61 -0.02 -3.05 16.19
N GLY A 62 1.05 -2.24 16.01
CA GLY A 62 2.30 -2.45 16.75
C GLY A 62 3.00 -3.77 16.45
N ASN A 63 2.77 -4.39 15.30
CA ASN A 63 3.40 -5.65 14.92
C ASN A 63 4.69 -5.39 14.12
N VAL A 64 5.59 -6.38 14.17
CA VAL A 64 6.74 -6.52 13.27
C VAL A 64 6.44 -7.67 12.31
N ILE A 65 6.27 -7.38 11.00
CA ILE A 65 5.78 -8.34 10.01
C ILE A 65 6.76 -8.40 8.83
N GLY A 66 7.18 -9.59 8.41
CA GLY A 66 8.12 -9.66 7.30
C GLY A 66 8.33 -10.99 6.60
N SER A 67 8.95 -10.90 5.42
CA SER A 67 9.56 -12.00 4.67
C SER A 67 8.58 -13.01 4.05
N GLN A 68 7.38 -12.59 3.64
CA GLN A 68 6.41 -13.43 2.92
C GLN A 68 6.18 -12.86 1.49
N GLU A 69 5.44 -13.57 0.66
CA GLU A 69 4.97 -13.08 -0.65
C GLU A 69 4.27 -11.73 -0.48
N ASN A 70 3.19 -11.73 0.30
CA ASN A 70 2.60 -10.52 0.85
C ASN A 70 2.73 -10.52 2.37
N ASN A 71 3.01 -9.38 2.98
CA ASN A 71 3.09 -9.37 4.44
C ASN A 71 1.70 -9.22 5.07
N VAL A 72 0.88 -8.31 4.57
CA VAL A 72 -0.54 -8.18 4.94
C VAL A 72 -1.37 -8.19 3.66
N HIS A 73 -2.35 -9.07 3.58
CA HIS A 73 -3.25 -9.17 2.44
C HIS A 73 -4.71 -9.18 2.90
N LEU A 74 -5.45 -8.14 2.52
CA LEU A 74 -6.85 -7.92 2.85
C LEU A 74 -7.69 -8.01 1.59
N THR A 75 -8.74 -8.83 1.59
CA THR A 75 -9.70 -8.91 0.46
C THR A 75 -11.13 -8.86 0.98
N GLY A 76 -11.95 -7.99 0.39
CA GLY A 76 -13.37 -7.84 0.74
C GLY A 76 -13.60 -7.21 2.11
N CYS A 77 -12.59 -6.63 2.73
CA CYS A 77 -12.62 -6.17 4.11
C CYS A 77 -13.35 -4.82 4.27
N TYR A 78 -13.94 -4.65 5.45
CA TYR A 78 -14.62 -3.42 5.84
C TYR A 78 -14.24 -3.02 7.27
N GLY A 79 -13.88 -1.75 7.47
CA GLY A 79 -13.61 -1.24 8.82
C GLY A 79 -12.30 -1.78 9.45
N VAL A 80 -11.18 -1.67 8.73
CA VAL A 80 -9.87 -2.12 9.24
C VAL A 80 -8.99 -0.92 9.61
N ALA A 81 -8.42 -0.96 10.80
CA ALA A 81 -7.34 -0.07 11.22
C ALA A 81 -6.01 -0.83 11.21
N LEU A 82 -5.07 -0.38 10.38
CA LEU A 82 -3.69 -0.87 10.33
C LEU A 82 -2.76 0.24 10.81
N SER A 83 -2.21 0.16 12.03
CA SER A 83 -1.53 1.28 12.64
C SER A 83 -0.23 0.93 13.37
N GLY A 84 0.81 1.78 13.18
CA GLY A 84 2.05 1.66 13.95
C GLY A 84 2.81 0.35 13.76
N ASN A 85 2.65 -0.33 12.63
CA ASN A 85 3.38 -1.56 12.35
C ASN A 85 4.70 -1.28 11.63
N THR A 86 5.69 -2.13 11.85
CA THR A 86 6.89 -2.23 11.03
C THR A 86 6.75 -3.41 10.09
N ILE A 87 6.60 -3.16 8.81
CA ILE A 87 6.35 -4.18 7.78
C ILE A 87 7.51 -4.16 6.79
N TYR A 88 8.19 -5.29 6.61
CA TYR A 88 9.43 -5.29 5.86
C TYR A 88 9.60 -6.48 4.94
N SER A 89 10.32 -6.26 3.84
CA SER A 89 10.80 -7.31 2.93
C SER A 89 9.72 -8.28 2.47
N CYS A 90 9.07 -7.96 1.38
CA CYS A 90 8.10 -8.84 0.72
C CYS A 90 8.66 -9.37 -0.59
N GLU A 91 8.09 -10.44 -1.12
CA GLU A 91 8.38 -10.85 -2.50
C GLU A 91 7.49 -10.12 -3.49
N SER A 92 6.25 -9.80 -3.13
CA SER A 92 5.30 -9.02 -3.93
C SER A 92 4.96 -7.68 -3.25
N ARG A 93 4.16 -7.67 -2.19
CA ARG A 93 3.71 -6.43 -1.52
C ARG A 93 3.83 -6.52 0.01
N ASN A 94 4.24 -5.44 0.64
CA ASN A 94 4.16 -5.32 2.10
C ASN A 94 2.71 -5.23 2.57
N LEU A 95 1.86 -4.54 1.79
CA LEU A 95 0.44 -4.45 2.03
C LEU A 95 -0.31 -4.52 0.69
N LEU A 96 -1.20 -5.48 0.56
CA LEU A 96 -2.13 -5.61 -0.54
C LEU A 96 -3.56 -5.52 -0.02
N ILE A 97 -4.36 -4.61 -0.58
CA ILE A 97 -5.77 -4.41 -0.24
C ILE A 97 -6.58 -4.52 -1.52
N GLU A 98 -7.56 -5.41 -1.53
CA GLU A 98 -8.41 -5.68 -2.70
C GLU A 98 -9.89 -5.69 -2.30
N ASP A 99 -10.76 -5.15 -3.16
CA ASP A 99 -12.23 -5.17 -2.99
C ASP A 99 -12.69 -4.68 -1.61
N SER A 100 -11.96 -3.74 -1.02
CA SER A 100 -12.12 -3.36 0.39
C SER A 100 -12.51 -1.88 0.55
N ARG A 101 -13.11 -1.55 1.69
CA ARG A 101 -13.51 -0.17 1.98
C ARG A 101 -13.45 0.18 3.46
N LEU A 102 -13.42 1.48 3.75
CA LEU A 102 -13.33 2.05 5.11
C LEU A 102 -12.08 1.54 5.84
N ILE A 103 -10.93 1.69 5.20
CA ILE A 103 -9.65 1.23 5.73
C ILE A 103 -8.81 2.43 6.18
N ASN A 104 -8.27 2.35 7.39
CA ASN A 104 -7.32 3.33 7.90
C ASN A 104 -5.93 2.70 8.00
N VAL A 105 -4.96 3.25 7.26
CA VAL A 105 -3.55 2.87 7.30
C VAL A 105 -2.75 4.04 7.84
N SER A 106 -2.28 3.96 9.08
CA SER A 106 -1.65 5.11 9.74
C SER A 106 -0.38 4.79 10.50
N GLY A 107 0.65 5.64 10.35
CA GLY A 107 1.89 5.53 11.12
C GLY A 107 2.67 4.23 10.91
N ASN A 108 2.50 3.55 9.78
CA ASN A 108 3.24 2.32 9.48
C ASN A 108 4.54 2.62 8.74
N THR A 109 5.55 1.78 8.96
CA THR A 109 6.78 1.78 8.19
C THR A 109 6.83 0.57 7.27
N PHE A 110 7.03 0.81 5.97
CA PHE A 110 7.20 -0.21 4.94
C PHE A 110 8.61 -0.11 4.36
N ARG A 111 9.37 -1.18 4.40
CA ARG A 111 10.76 -1.15 3.93
C ARG A 111 11.23 -2.50 3.38
N ARG A 112 12.35 -2.51 2.70
CA ARG A 112 13.17 -3.72 2.49
C ARG A 112 14.55 -3.50 3.07
N HIS A 113 15.19 -4.54 3.57
CA HIS A 113 16.54 -4.46 4.12
C HIS A 113 17.59 -5.21 3.30
N THR A 114 17.19 -5.86 2.22
CA THR A 114 18.12 -6.47 1.27
C THR A 114 17.59 -6.38 -0.17
N PRO A 115 18.45 -6.35 -1.19
CA PRO A 115 18.06 -6.29 -2.61
C PRO A 115 17.20 -7.48 -3.07
N LYS A 116 17.22 -8.59 -2.33
CA LYS A 116 16.45 -9.79 -2.65
C LYS A 116 14.94 -9.56 -2.58
N TYR A 117 14.52 -8.72 -1.66
CA TYR A 117 13.10 -8.46 -1.40
C TYR A 117 12.63 -7.14 -2.03
N GLY A 118 11.33 -6.98 -2.13
CA GLY A 118 10.66 -5.75 -2.47
C GLY A 118 10.15 -4.98 -1.25
N THR A 119 9.60 -3.82 -1.53
CA THR A 119 8.77 -3.03 -0.62
C THR A 119 7.72 -2.33 -1.46
N GLY A 120 6.52 -2.20 -0.95
CA GLY A 120 5.45 -1.47 -1.62
C GLY A 120 4.07 -1.80 -1.06
N VAL A 121 3.16 -0.91 -1.40
CA VAL A 121 1.75 -0.98 -0.99
C VAL A 121 0.90 -0.92 -2.24
N ARG A 122 -0.15 -1.74 -2.33
CA ARG A 122 -1.08 -1.71 -3.45
C ARG A 122 -2.52 -1.81 -2.97
N PHE A 123 -3.39 -0.97 -3.54
CA PHE A 123 -4.83 -1.00 -3.37
C PHE A 123 -5.48 -1.23 -4.74
N VAL A 124 -6.42 -2.15 -4.82
CA VAL A 124 -7.12 -2.51 -6.05
C VAL A 124 -8.62 -2.56 -5.77
N ASP A 125 -9.43 -2.01 -6.67
CA ASP A 125 -10.90 -2.06 -6.60
C ASP A 125 -11.46 -1.65 -5.23
N SER A 126 -10.82 -0.66 -4.58
CA SER A 126 -11.06 -0.33 -3.17
C SER A 126 -11.45 1.15 -3.00
N SER A 127 -12.15 1.45 -1.90
CA SER A 127 -12.62 2.81 -1.65
C SER A 127 -12.53 3.24 -0.18
N ASP A 128 -12.66 4.55 0.05
CA ASP A 128 -12.73 5.13 1.39
C ASP A 128 -11.51 4.75 2.25
N ILE A 129 -10.31 4.88 1.68
CA ILE A 129 -9.07 4.54 2.37
C ILE A 129 -8.31 5.81 2.75
N THR A 130 -7.89 5.89 4.00
CA THR A 130 -6.89 6.87 4.45
C THR A 130 -5.52 6.21 4.62
N PHE A 131 -4.49 6.85 4.07
CA PHE A 131 -3.08 6.45 4.21
C PHE A 131 -2.31 7.64 4.75
N THR A 132 -2.02 7.65 6.06
CA THR A 132 -1.57 8.85 6.76
C THR A 132 -0.33 8.61 7.60
N GLY A 133 0.67 9.51 7.49
CA GLY A 133 1.87 9.47 8.32
C GLY A 133 2.69 8.18 8.16
N CYS A 134 2.60 7.53 7.03
CA CYS A 134 3.33 6.29 6.75
C CYS A 134 4.65 6.58 6.02
N GLY A 135 5.63 5.69 6.20
CA GLY A 135 6.87 5.71 5.42
C GLY A 135 6.98 4.48 4.52
N ILE A 136 7.20 4.68 3.22
CA ILE A 136 7.57 3.62 2.29
C ILE A 136 8.97 3.90 1.77
N HIS A 137 9.94 3.10 2.21
CA HIS A 137 11.34 3.29 1.90
C HIS A 137 11.92 2.10 1.13
N ASP A 138 12.49 2.36 -0.03
CA ASP A 138 13.33 1.43 -0.75
C ASP A 138 14.80 1.73 -0.45
N GLU A 139 15.31 1.12 0.62
CA GLU A 139 16.61 1.48 1.23
C GLU A 139 17.84 0.93 0.52
N THR A 140 17.67 0.17 -0.54
CA THR A 140 18.84 -0.45 -1.18
C THR A 140 19.44 0.44 -2.26
N ASP A 141 20.70 0.80 -2.11
CA ASP A 141 21.45 1.57 -3.10
C ASP A 141 21.84 0.74 -4.33
N THR A 142 21.69 -0.57 -4.25
CA THR A 142 22.13 -1.50 -5.29
C THR A 142 20.94 -2.12 -6.01
N GLY A 143 20.86 -1.86 -7.31
CA GLY A 143 19.91 -2.50 -8.20
C GLY A 143 18.65 -1.71 -8.48
N GLN A 144 17.90 -2.17 -9.46
CA GLN A 144 16.62 -1.58 -9.84
C GLN A 144 15.57 -1.87 -8.78
N PRO A 145 14.64 -0.94 -8.53
CA PRO A 145 13.45 -1.23 -7.73
C PRO A 145 12.72 -2.45 -8.31
N ARG A 146 12.31 -3.37 -7.46
CA ARG A 146 11.52 -4.54 -7.92
C ARG A 146 10.10 -4.13 -8.34
N LEU A 147 9.61 -3.03 -7.80
CA LEU A 147 8.27 -2.49 -8.06
C LEU A 147 8.36 -1.18 -8.83
N THR A 148 7.38 -0.95 -9.69
CA THR A 148 7.30 0.27 -10.47
C THR A 148 7.01 1.49 -9.58
N ALA A 149 6.10 1.35 -8.62
CA ALA A 149 5.74 2.40 -7.68
C ALA A 149 5.76 1.90 -6.24
N LEU A 150 6.00 2.81 -5.29
CA LEU A 150 5.97 2.49 -3.86
C LEU A 150 4.54 2.36 -3.34
N LEU A 151 3.62 3.21 -3.79
CA LEU A 151 2.19 3.08 -3.59
C LEU A 151 1.50 2.98 -4.95
N GLU A 152 0.79 1.90 -5.17
CA GLU A 152 -0.02 1.67 -6.37
C GLU A 152 -1.50 1.67 -6.00
N LEU A 153 -2.27 2.49 -6.71
CA LEU A 153 -3.72 2.56 -6.63
C LEU A 153 -4.29 2.16 -7.99
N GLU A 154 -5.18 1.21 -8.03
CA GLU A 154 -5.79 0.74 -9.27
C GLU A 154 -7.30 0.61 -9.11
N ARG A 155 -8.06 1.32 -9.95
CA ARG A 155 -9.54 1.38 -9.91
C ARG A 155 -10.09 1.71 -8.52
N CYS A 156 -9.40 2.63 -7.82
CA CYS A 156 -9.77 3.05 -6.46
C CYS A 156 -10.55 4.37 -6.46
N GLU A 157 -11.33 4.56 -5.42
CA GLU A 157 -12.14 5.77 -5.26
C GLU A 157 -12.08 6.33 -3.83
N ARG A 158 -12.03 7.65 -3.68
CA ARG A 158 -11.98 8.35 -2.39
C ARG A 158 -10.82 7.90 -1.50
N ILE A 159 -9.61 8.02 -2.05
CA ILE A 159 -8.37 7.69 -1.34
C ILE A 159 -7.70 8.98 -0.86
N ASN A 160 -7.35 9.04 0.40
CA ASN A 160 -6.63 10.17 0.97
C ASN A 160 -5.23 9.73 1.45
N VAL A 161 -4.18 10.30 0.85
CA VAL A 161 -2.78 10.05 1.19
C VAL A 161 -2.19 11.34 1.74
N THR A 162 -1.87 11.36 3.03
CA THR A 162 -1.50 12.60 3.72
C THR A 162 -0.28 12.41 4.62
N GLY A 163 0.66 13.39 4.60
CA GLY A 163 1.79 13.45 5.52
C GLY A 163 2.71 12.23 5.50
N SER A 164 2.77 11.53 4.39
CA SER A 164 3.52 10.29 4.22
C SER A 164 4.83 10.51 3.46
N GLN A 165 5.76 9.57 3.60
CA GLN A 165 7.06 9.62 2.93
C GLN A 165 7.22 8.48 1.94
N PHE A 166 7.66 8.79 0.73
CA PHE A 166 7.92 7.86 -0.36
C PHE A 166 9.38 8.05 -0.82
N ILE A 167 10.25 7.18 -0.39
CA ILE A 167 11.69 7.35 -0.57
C ILE A 167 12.27 6.27 -1.49
N ASN A 168 13.01 6.71 -2.52
CA ASN A 168 13.77 5.87 -3.45
C ASN A 168 12.93 4.99 -4.38
N GLY A 169 11.67 5.28 -4.63
CA GLY A 169 10.90 4.59 -5.67
C GLY A 169 11.27 5.02 -7.09
N SER A 170 10.98 4.19 -8.08
CA SER A 170 10.96 4.65 -9.48
C SER A 170 9.80 5.61 -9.72
N ILE A 171 8.66 5.30 -9.13
CA ILE A 171 7.51 6.20 -8.98
C ILE A 171 7.13 6.19 -7.49
N GLY A 172 6.86 7.36 -6.92
CA GLY A 172 6.41 7.45 -5.54
C GLY A 172 5.00 6.92 -5.39
N VAL A 173 4.03 7.53 -6.08
CA VAL A 173 2.62 7.11 -6.10
C VAL A 173 2.13 6.99 -7.54
N ALA A 174 1.59 5.85 -7.92
CA ALA A 174 0.90 5.62 -9.18
C ALA A 174 -0.59 5.39 -8.92
N ALA A 175 -1.47 6.10 -9.64
CA ALA A 175 -2.91 5.96 -9.54
C ALA A 175 -3.50 5.72 -10.94
N SER A 176 -3.99 4.50 -11.18
CA SER A 176 -4.54 4.05 -12.46
C SER A 176 -6.05 3.91 -12.38
N ASP A 177 -6.76 4.60 -13.28
CA ASP A 177 -8.23 4.57 -13.37
C ASP A 177 -8.92 4.90 -12.03
N CYS A 178 -8.34 5.83 -11.26
CA CYS A 178 -8.79 6.21 -9.93
C CYS A 178 -9.52 7.55 -9.94
N SER A 179 -10.49 7.71 -9.03
CA SER A 179 -11.23 8.96 -8.86
C SER A 179 -11.21 9.44 -7.41
N HIS A 180 -11.23 10.77 -7.22
CA HIS A 180 -11.22 11.41 -5.90
C HIS A 180 -10.03 10.99 -5.01
N VAL A 181 -8.85 10.86 -5.63
CA VAL A 181 -7.60 10.63 -4.91
C VAL A 181 -7.00 11.96 -4.50
N THR A 182 -6.77 12.14 -3.21
CA THR A 182 -6.12 13.33 -2.65
C THR A 182 -4.73 12.98 -2.12
N LEU A 183 -3.69 13.64 -2.64
CA LEU A 183 -2.30 13.50 -2.22
C LEU A 183 -1.83 14.83 -1.64
N THR A 184 -1.71 14.93 -0.31
CA THR A 184 -1.45 16.23 0.35
C THR A 184 -0.35 16.14 1.41
N GLY A 185 0.60 17.09 1.37
CA GLY A 185 1.63 17.22 2.40
C GLY A 185 2.59 16.02 2.49
N ASN A 186 2.77 15.28 1.40
CA ASN A 186 3.67 14.14 1.36
C ASN A 186 5.09 14.55 0.93
N THR A 187 6.07 13.75 1.32
CA THR A 187 7.46 13.86 0.83
C THR A 187 7.75 12.72 -0.14
N LEU A 188 8.09 13.06 -1.38
CA LEU A 188 8.43 12.09 -2.43
C LEU A 188 9.84 12.39 -2.93
N HIS A 189 10.81 11.56 -2.57
CA HIS A 189 12.21 11.89 -2.80
C HIS A 189 13.06 10.68 -3.20
N ASP A 190 13.93 10.84 -4.16
CA ASP A 190 15.00 9.90 -4.47
C ASP A 190 16.32 10.46 -3.93
N ILE A 191 16.78 9.92 -2.80
CA ILE A 191 17.98 10.38 -2.09
C ILE A 191 19.24 9.58 -2.45
N ARG A 192 19.16 8.67 -3.44
CA ARG A 192 20.30 7.89 -3.87
C ARG A 192 21.35 8.78 -4.52
N GLU A 193 22.61 8.39 -4.42
CA GLU A 193 23.73 9.07 -5.11
C GLU A 193 23.46 9.19 -6.63
N LYS A 194 22.85 8.15 -7.21
CA LYS A 194 22.42 8.14 -8.62
C LYS A 194 20.91 7.97 -8.68
N PRO A 195 20.13 9.05 -8.57
CA PRO A 195 18.69 8.99 -8.57
C PRO A 195 18.14 8.35 -9.84
N ILE A 196 17.10 7.51 -9.70
CA ILE A 196 16.44 6.83 -10.82
C ILE A 196 14.94 7.16 -10.91
N ALA A 197 14.39 7.90 -9.96
CA ALA A 197 12.97 8.25 -9.93
C ALA A 197 12.52 8.88 -11.26
N GLN A 198 11.49 8.32 -11.85
CA GLN A 198 10.90 8.82 -13.10
C GLN A 198 9.86 9.90 -12.79
N HIS A 199 8.96 9.59 -11.86
CA HIS A 199 7.90 10.50 -11.42
C HIS A 199 7.72 10.39 -9.90
N ALA A 200 7.39 11.50 -9.27
CA ALA A 200 6.93 11.46 -7.88
C ALA A 200 5.49 10.94 -7.82
N ILE A 201 4.60 11.47 -8.67
CA ILE A 201 3.20 11.11 -8.77
C ILE A 201 2.86 10.85 -10.24
N HIS A 202 2.17 9.74 -10.52
CA HIS A 202 1.73 9.38 -11.85
C HIS A 202 0.25 8.97 -11.85
N PHE A 203 -0.60 9.83 -12.45
CA PHE A 203 -1.98 9.49 -12.74
C PHE A 203 -2.07 8.85 -14.12
N ILE A 204 -2.70 7.69 -14.23
CA ILE A 204 -2.75 6.86 -15.44
C ILE A 204 -4.22 6.55 -15.78
N GLY A 205 -4.55 6.56 -17.06
CA GLY A 205 -5.87 6.18 -17.54
C GLY A 205 -6.95 7.22 -17.25
N LYS A 206 -8.16 6.77 -16.93
CA LYS A 206 -9.33 7.62 -16.70
C LYS A 206 -9.55 7.85 -15.21
N GLY A 207 -9.86 9.09 -14.85
CA GLY A 207 -10.18 9.42 -13.46
C GLY A 207 -10.71 10.84 -13.36
N ALA A 208 -11.38 11.16 -12.27
CA ALA A 208 -11.93 12.49 -12.04
C ALA A 208 -11.74 12.91 -10.58
N GLY A 209 -11.62 14.23 -10.35
CA GLY A 209 -11.54 14.78 -8.99
C GLY A 209 -10.26 14.42 -8.23
N ASN A 210 -9.18 14.04 -8.92
CA ASN A 210 -7.90 13.77 -8.31
C ASN A 210 -7.16 15.07 -8.00
N LEU A 211 -6.51 15.14 -6.84
CA LEU A 211 -5.79 16.33 -6.36
C LEU A 211 -4.42 15.95 -5.81
N ALA A 212 -3.40 16.69 -6.22
CA ALA A 212 -2.07 16.64 -5.60
C ALA A 212 -1.63 18.05 -5.24
N THR A 213 -1.44 18.34 -3.96
CA THR A 213 -1.12 19.69 -3.48
C THR A 213 -0.25 19.68 -2.23
N GLY A 214 0.60 20.70 -2.04
CA GLY A 214 1.44 20.85 -0.84
C GLY A 214 2.42 19.70 -0.61
N ASN A 215 2.81 18.96 -1.67
CA ASN A 215 3.76 17.88 -1.56
C ASN A 215 5.19 18.39 -1.79
N THR A 216 6.14 17.91 -0.98
CA THR A 216 7.56 18.16 -1.21
C THR A 216 8.12 17.10 -2.13
N ILE A 217 8.57 17.52 -3.32
CA ILE A 217 9.07 16.61 -4.36
C ILE A 217 10.56 16.86 -4.57
N GLY A 218 11.36 15.82 -4.43
CA GLY A 218 12.78 15.83 -4.72
C GLY A 218 13.09 15.58 -6.20
N PHE A 219 14.21 14.91 -6.46
CA PHE A 219 14.68 14.66 -7.81
C PHE A 219 13.76 13.69 -8.57
N THR A 220 13.45 14.05 -9.84
CA THR A 220 12.82 13.15 -10.82
C THR A 220 13.44 13.35 -12.20
N ARG A 221 13.57 12.28 -12.99
CA ARG A 221 14.07 12.35 -14.37
C ARG A 221 13.00 12.79 -15.36
N GLY A 222 11.76 12.49 -15.09
CA GLY A 222 10.59 12.89 -15.86
C GLY A 222 9.87 14.08 -15.23
N LYS A 223 8.61 14.28 -15.60
CA LYS A 223 7.75 15.25 -14.92
C LYS A 223 7.51 14.79 -13.49
N SER A 224 7.69 15.68 -12.54
CA SER A 224 7.45 15.37 -11.11
C SER A 224 6.05 14.81 -10.89
N ILE A 225 5.04 15.44 -11.49
CA ILE A 225 3.68 14.94 -11.56
C ILE A 225 3.34 14.71 -13.02
N HIS A 226 2.93 13.49 -13.37
CA HIS A 226 2.61 13.08 -14.73
C HIS A 226 1.19 12.48 -14.80
N GLY A 227 0.50 12.70 -15.92
CA GLY A 227 -0.83 12.17 -16.20
C GLY A 227 -1.64 13.09 -17.10
N ASP A 228 -2.80 12.62 -17.52
CA ASP A 228 -3.76 13.42 -18.24
C ASP A 228 -4.44 14.41 -17.28
N LEU A 229 -4.03 15.67 -17.37
CA LEU A 229 -4.49 16.77 -16.52
C LEU A 229 -5.75 17.45 -17.08
N THR A 230 -6.32 16.96 -18.18
CA THR A 230 -7.45 17.61 -18.85
C THR A 230 -8.80 17.36 -18.17
N SER A 231 -8.87 16.39 -17.27
CA SER A 231 -10.08 16.08 -16.53
C SER A 231 -9.99 16.46 -15.04
N ASN A 232 -10.22 17.72 -14.72
CA ASN A 232 -10.47 18.23 -13.36
C ASN A 232 -9.42 17.91 -12.27
N CYS A 233 -8.15 17.87 -12.63
CA CYS A 233 -7.08 17.82 -11.65
C CYS A 233 -6.59 19.24 -11.33
N ASN A 234 -6.89 19.76 -10.16
CA ASN A 234 -6.27 21.01 -9.70
C ASN A 234 -4.84 20.69 -9.25
N LEU A 235 -3.89 20.96 -10.11
CA LEU A 235 -2.48 20.78 -9.81
C LEU A 235 -1.92 22.07 -9.24
N THR A 236 -1.56 22.05 -7.96
CA THR A 236 -0.67 23.08 -7.40
C THR A 236 0.69 22.44 -7.23
N VAL A 237 1.64 22.81 -8.07
CA VAL A 237 3.06 22.46 -7.87
C VAL A 237 3.66 23.63 -7.11
N ASP A 238 3.90 23.45 -5.82
CA ASP A 238 4.75 24.38 -5.09
C ASP A 238 6.20 24.07 -5.45
N GLN A 239 6.90 25.09 -5.95
CA GLN A 239 8.32 25.06 -6.36
C GLN A 239 9.23 25.01 -5.15
#